data_3ba32b2a5c01916378009946f2b6bcb0
#
_entry.id   3ba32b2a5c01916378009946f2b6bcb0
#
_cell.length_a   1.000
_cell.length_b   1.000
_cell.length_c   1.000
_cell.angle_alpha   90.00
_cell.angle_beta   90.00
_cell.angle_gamma   90.00
#
_symmetry.space_group_name_H-M   'P 1'
#
loop_
_entity.id
_entity.type
_entity.pdbx_description
1 polymer ?
#
loop_
_entity_poly.entity_id
_entity_poly.type
_entity_poly.pdbx_seq_one_letter_code
_entity_poly.pdbx_strand_id
1 'polypeptide(L)' 'MMERSRSTPLPALAEHRRRQGLTQRQLAQLAGVGHTTVQQLESLRRGAYPKTIQRLALALKVEPKDLL' A
#
# COMPACT_ATOMS: atom_id res chain seq x y z
N MET A 1 8.51 25.38 1.16
CA MET A 1 8.37 24.68 1.20
C MET A 1 8.08 23.81 0.76
N MET A 2 8.15 23.36 0.64
CA MET A 2 7.83 22.58 0.16
C MET A 2 7.55 21.47 0.58
N GLU A 3 6.91 21.07 0.34
CA GLU A 3 6.49 20.08 0.67
C GLU A 3 6.75 19.09 -0.19
N ARG A 4 7.25 18.26 0.00
CA ARG A 4 7.45 17.31 -0.77
C ARG A 4 6.52 16.34 -0.62
N SER A 5 6.60 15.24 -1.06
CA SER A 5 5.71 14.17 -0.88
C SER A 5 5.63 13.84 0.54
N ARG A 6 4.47 13.63 1.08
CA ARG A 6 4.29 13.20 2.39
C ARG A 6 3.93 11.79 2.36
N SER A 7 4.37 10.98 3.32
CA SER A 7 3.91 9.61 3.46
C SER A 7 2.51 9.62 4.07
N THR A 8 1.67 8.74 3.57
CA THR A 8 0.27 8.66 3.99
C THR A 8 -0.02 7.28 4.54
N PRO A 9 -0.61 7.15 5.72
CA PRO A 9 -0.98 5.85 6.26
C PRO A 9 -2.05 5.19 5.39
N LEU A 10 -2.02 3.87 5.30
CA LEU A 10 -2.98 3.12 4.50
C LEU A 10 -3.72 2.12 5.38
N PRO A 11 -4.64 2.60 6.23
CA PRO A 11 -5.30 1.70 7.18
C PRO A 11 -6.19 0.65 6.53
N ALA A 12 -6.63 0.86 5.29
CA ALA A 12 -7.48 -0.12 4.62
C ALA A 12 -6.70 -1.11 3.76
N LEU A 13 -5.37 -1.01 3.73
CA LEU A 13 -4.55 -1.82 2.83
C LEU A 13 -4.72 -3.31 3.11
N ALA A 14 -4.58 -3.72 4.37
CA ALA A 14 -4.65 -5.14 4.71
C ALA A 14 -6.02 -5.73 4.38
N GLU A 15 -7.07 -4.97 4.59
CA GLU A 15 -8.41 -5.44 4.30
C GLU A 15 -8.59 -5.72 2.82
N HIS A 16 -8.16 -4.78 1.97
CA HIS A 16 -8.28 -4.98 0.52
C HIS A 16 -7.42 -6.13 0.05
N ARG A 17 -6.24 -6.29 0.65
CA ARG A 17 -5.38 -7.42 0.32
C ARG A 17 -6.08 -8.75 0.63
N ARG A 18 -6.67 -8.84 1.83
CA ARG A 18 -7.34 -10.07 2.24
C ARG A 18 -8.55 -10.38 1.38
N ARG A 19 -9.28 -9.35 0.96
CA ARG A 19 -10.42 -9.55 0.08
C ARG A 19 -10.01 -10.16 -1.25
N GLN A 20 -8.78 -9.86 -1.70
CA GLN A 20 -8.27 -10.42 -2.94
C GLN A 20 -7.62 -11.79 -2.73
N GLY A 21 -7.57 -12.26 -1.49
CA GLY A 21 -6.96 -13.55 -1.20
C GLY A 21 -5.45 -13.56 -1.31
N LEU A 22 -4.81 -12.42 -1.18
CA LEU A 22 -3.37 -12.30 -1.37
C LEU A 22 -2.64 -12.33 -0.03
N THR A 23 -1.46 -12.96 -0.03
CA THR A 23 -0.55 -12.82 1.11
C THR A 23 0.17 -11.48 0.97
N GLN A 24 0.83 -11.05 2.06
CA GLN A 24 1.64 -9.84 1.99
C GLN A 24 2.72 -9.94 0.92
N ARG A 25 3.34 -11.12 0.84
CA ARG A 25 4.40 -11.33 -0.15
C ARG A 25 3.85 -11.29 -1.57
N GLN A 26 2.68 -11.87 -1.79
CA GLN A 26 2.06 -11.83 -3.11
C GLN A 26 1.72 -10.40 -3.52
N LEU A 27 1.16 -9.63 -2.59
CA LEU A 27 0.87 -8.24 -2.88
C LEU A 27 2.14 -7.47 -3.22
N ALA A 28 3.20 -7.69 -2.45
CA ALA A 28 4.46 -7.01 -2.70
C ALA A 28 4.97 -7.30 -4.11
N GLN A 29 4.88 -8.56 -4.52
CA GLN A 29 5.32 -8.94 -5.87
C GLN A 29 4.47 -8.28 -6.94
N LEU A 30 3.16 -8.30 -6.76
CA LEU A 30 2.27 -7.70 -7.76
C LEU A 30 2.45 -6.20 -7.85
N ALA A 31 2.69 -5.54 -6.74
CA ALA A 31 2.83 -4.10 -6.72
C ALA A 31 4.25 -3.64 -7.05
N GLY A 32 5.21 -4.55 -7.08
CA GLY A 32 6.59 -4.18 -7.33
C GLY A 32 7.23 -3.44 -6.18
N VAL A 33 6.83 -3.78 -4.95
CA VAL A 33 7.41 -3.16 -3.76
C VAL A 33 7.98 -4.25 -2.86
N GLY A 34 8.74 -3.84 -1.85
CA GLY A 34 9.33 -4.81 -0.94
C GLY A 34 8.32 -5.42 0.00
N HIS A 35 8.56 -6.67 0.39
CA HIS A 35 7.70 -7.37 1.35
C HIS A 35 7.67 -6.63 2.69
N THR A 36 8.84 -6.17 3.15
CA THR A 36 8.93 -5.42 4.38
C THR A 36 8.10 -4.14 4.30
N THR A 37 8.08 -3.51 3.13
CA THR A 37 7.27 -2.31 2.93
C THR A 37 5.80 -2.60 3.18
N VAL A 38 5.29 -3.70 2.61
CA VAL A 38 3.89 -4.08 2.82
C VAL A 38 3.63 -4.34 4.30
N GLN A 39 4.52 -5.07 4.96
CA GLN A 39 4.37 -5.35 6.38
C GLN A 39 4.28 -4.07 7.21
N GLN A 40 5.17 -3.13 6.94
CA GLN A 40 5.21 -1.88 7.71
C GLN A 40 4.01 -1.01 7.42
N LEU A 41 3.53 -1.00 6.18
CA LEU A 41 2.34 -0.25 5.84
C LEU A 41 1.11 -0.82 6.53
N GLU A 42 0.99 -2.13 6.58
CA GLU A 42 -0.17 -2.76 7.23
C GLU A 42 -0.14 -2.60 8.73
N SER A 43 1.04 -2.58 9.34
CA SER A 43 1.14 -2.37 10.78
C SER A 43 1.11 -0.89 11.14
N LEU A 44 0.98 -0.02 10.16
CA LEU A 44 0.91 1.42 10.33
C LEU A 44 2.17 2.01 10.95
N ARG A 45 3.30 1.32 10.76
CA ARG A 45 4.59 1.84 11.21
C ARG A 45 5.13 2.90 10.28
N ARG A 46 4.62 2.94 9.07
CA ARG A 46 5.02 3.96 8.11
C ARG A 46 3.87 4.19 7.17
N GLY A 47 3.91 5.33 6.48
CA GLY A 47 2.99 5.61 5.41
C GLY A 47 3.63 5.34 4.06
N ALA A 48 2.88 5.54 3.01
CA ALA A 48 3.35 5.34 1.65
C ALA A 48 3.34 6.67 0.91
N TYR A 49 4.31 6.85 0.02
CA TYR A 49 4.33 8.00 -0.87
C TYR A 49 3.40 7.72 -2.05
N PRO A 50 2.99 8.79 -2.75
CA PRO A 50 1.96 8.64 -3.80
C PRO A 50 2.25 7.57 -4.83
N LYS A 51 3.49 7.42 -5.26
CA LYS A 51 3.82 6.42 -6.25
C LYS A 51 3.59 5.00 -5.72
N THR A 52 3.96 4.76 -4.47
CA THR A 52 3.73 3.47 -3.84
C THR A 52 2.24 3.20 -3.68
N ILE A 53 1.47 4.22 -3.30
CA ILE A 53 0.02 4.08 -3.17
C ILE A 53 -0.58 3.68 -4.52
N GLN A 54 -0.14 4.32 -5.60
CA GLN A 54 -0.64 3.98 -6.93
C GLN A 54 -0.34 2.54 -7.30
N ARG A 55 0.87 2.08 -7.01
CA ARG A 55 1.25 0.71 -7.32
C ARG A 55 0.42 -0.30 -6.55
N LEU A 56 0.18 -0.02 -5.28
CA LEU A 56 -0.63 -0.90 -4.46
C LEU A 56 -2.08 -0.91 -4.92
N ALA A 57 -2.61 0.26 -5.25
CA ALA A 57 -3.98 0.35 -5.73
C ALA A 57 -4.16 -0.42 -7.04
N LEU A 58 -3.21 -0.30 -7.96
CA LEU A 58 -3.27 -1.05 -9.21
C LEU A 58 -3.24 -2.55 -8.96
N ALA A 59 -2.35 -2.99 -8.06
CA ALA A 59 -2.24 -4.40 -7.75
C ALA A 59 -3.53 -4.95 -7.15
N LEU A 60 -4.22 -4.14 -6.38
CA LEU A 60 -5.45 -4.55 -5.72
C LEU A 60 -6.70 -4.21 -6.53
N LYS A 61 -6.53 -3.54 -7.67
CA LYS A 61 -7.64 -3.18 -8.56
C LYS A 61 -8.65 -2.29 -7.86
N VAL A 62 -8.15 -1.36 -7.08
CA VAL A 62 -8.97 -0.36 -6.38
C VAL A 62 -8.39 1.01 -6.67
N GLU A 63 -9.10 2.04 -6.25
CA GLU A 63 -8.61 3.39 -6.38
C GLU A 63 -7.70 3.73 -5.22
N PRO A 64 -6.74 4.62 -5.41
CA PRO A 64 -5.85 5.00 -4.30
C PRO A 64 -6.61 5.44 -3.05
N LYS A 65 -7.72 6.16 -3.23
CA LYS A 65 -8.50 6.64 -2.08
C LYS A 65 -9.09 5.50 -1.27
N ASP A 66 -9.28 4.34 -1.89
CA ASP A 66 -9.86 3.21 -1.18
C ASP A 66 -8.90 2.63 -0.14
N LEU A 67 -7.63 2.95 -0.23
CA LEU A 67 -6.65 2.46 0.72
C LEU A 67 -6.50 3.38 1.94
N LEU A 68 -7.05 4.56 1.86
CA LEU A 68 -6.97 5.54 2.95
C LEU A 68 -8.04 5.29 4.05
#